data_87a2b82ee44041094065d50aa3db871b
#
_entry.id   87a2b82ee44041094065d50aa3db871b
#
_cell.length_a   1.000
_cell.length_b   1.000
_cell.length_c   1.000
_cell.angle_alpha   90.00
_cell.angle_beta   90.00
_cell.angle_gamma   90.00
#
_symmetry.space_group_name_H-M   'P 1'
#
loop_
_entity.id
_entity.type
_entity.pdbx_description
1 polymer ?
#
loop_
_entity_poly.entity_id
_entity_poly.type
_entity_poly.pdbx_seq_one_letter_code
_entity_poly.pdbx_strand_id
1 'polypeptide(L)'
;MLDHRLAPEYEDLRRTVAEFAHDVVAPKIGEYYEHDEFPYEIIAEMGRMGLFGLPFPEEYGGMGGDYLALCLVLEELARVDSSVAITLEAAVSLGAMPIHRYGTEEQKRTWLPRLCSGEMLGAFGLTEPEGGSDAGATRTTARYDEATDEWVINGSKCFITNAGTEITGLVTVAALTLSREEGAEGSPTREISTIIVPSGTPGFTASKKYSKVGWNASDTRELSFTDCRVPAANLLGEAGRGYAQFLRILDEGRIAIAALATGLAQGCVDESLSYAAQRRAFGRPIGANQAIQFKIADMEMRAHTSRLAWYHAASRLQAGERFKKEAAIAKLHSSEAAVTNAREATQIHGGYGFMNEYPVARMWRDSKILEIGEGTSEVQRMLIARELGMTYS
;
A
#
# COMPACT_ATOMS: atom_id res chain seq x y z
N MET A 1 2.47 -24.23 -19.01
CA MET A 1 1.30 -23.44 -19.48
C MET A 1 0.80 -22.72 -18.25
N LEU A 2 0.84 -21.38 -18.22
CA LEU A 2 0.30 -20.62 -17.09
C LEU A 2 -1.23 -20.76 -17.12
N ASP A 3 -1.79 -21.49 -16.16
CA ASP A 3 -3.24 -21.53 -15.96
C ASP A 3 -3.59 -20.31 -15.10
N HIS A 4 -4.25 -19.32 -15.70
CA HIS A 4 -4.66 -18.10 -15.03
C HIS A 4 -6.06 -18.24 -14.36
N ARG A 5 -6.62 -19.44 -14.34
CA ARG A 5 -7.86 -19.69 -13.61
C ARG A 5 -7.56 -19.77 -12.12
N LEU A 6 -8.29 -19.00 -11.37
CA LEU A 6 -8.22 -19.03 -9.92
C LEU A 6 -8.89 -20.31 -9.40
N ALA A 7 -8.39 -20.84 -8.30
CA ALA A 7 -9.08 -21.90 -7.58
C ALA A 7 -10.44 -21.38 -7.04
N PRO A 8 -11.43 -22.26 -6.83
CA PRO A 8 -12.78 -21.85 -6.43
C PRO A 8 -12.82 -20.97 -5.18
N GLU A 9 -11.96 -21.21 -4.20
CA GLU A 9 -11.86 -20.43 -2.97
C GLU A 9 -11.44 -18.96 -3.21
N TYR A 10 -10.57 -18.71 -4.19
CA TYR A 10 -10.22 -17.34 -4.57
C TYR A 10 -11.35 -16.64 -5.32
N GLU A 11 -12.09 -17.36 -6.17
CA GLU A 11 -13.27 -16.78 -6.85
C GLU A 11 -14.38 -16.47 -5.85
N ASP A 12 -14.59 -17.31 -4.82
CA ASP A 12 -15.54 -17.06 -3.75
C ASP A 12 -15.11 -15.84 -2.90
N LEU A 13 -13.84 -15.72 -2.56
CA LEU A 13 -13.28 -14.55 -1.87
C LEU A 13 -13.50 -13.27 -2.68
N ARG A 14 -13.16 -13.29 -3.97
CA ARG A 14 -13.37 -12.13 -4.87
C ARG A 14 -14.83 -11.70 -4.89
N ARG A 15 -15.75 -12.65 -5.06
CA ARG A 15 -17.20 -12.36 -5.08
C ARG A 15 -17.66 -11.73 -3.76
N THR A 16 -17.27 -12.30 -2.63
CA THR A 16 -17.62 -11.79 -1.30
C THR A 16 -17.12 -10.37 -1.09
N VAL A 17 -15.87 -10.07 -1.49
CA VAL A 17 -15.30 -8.74 -1.35
C VAL A 17 -15.89 -7.76 -2.35
N ALA A 18 -16.20 -8.19 -3.58
CA ALA A 18 -16.88 -7.34 -4.56
C ALA A 18 -18.29 -6.94 -4.09
N GLU A 19 -19.06 -7.88 -3.50
CA GLU A 19 -20.35 -7.59 -2.87
C GLU A 19 -20.20 -6.60 -1.70
N PHE A 20 -19.23 -6.82 -0.80
CA PHE A 20 -18.92 -5.87 0.27
C PHE A 20 -18.54 -4.48 -0.26
N ALA A 21 -17.67 -4.40 -1.23
CA ALA A 21 -17.26 -3.14 -1.82
C ALA A 21 -18.43 -2.38 -2.45
N HIS A 22 -19.31 -3.07 -3.16
CA HIS A 22 -20.49 -2.49 -3.79
C HIS A 22 -21.58 -2.10 -2.79
N ASP A 23 -21.91 -2.98 -1.83
CA ASP A 23 -23.08 -2.81 -0.97
C ASP A 23 -22.80 -2.01 0.30
N VAL A 24 -21.54 -2.02 0.78
CA VAL A 24 -21.14 -1.35 2.03
C VAL A 24 -20.25 -0.15 1.80
N VAL A 25 -19.22 -0.28 0.93
CA VAL A 25 -18.25 0.80 0.70
C VAL A 25 -18.84 1.88 -0.23
N ALA A 26 -19.31 1.50 -1.42
CA ALA A 26 -19.73 2.43 -2.46
C ALA A 26 -20.79 3.46 -1.99
N PRO A 27 -21.81 3.10 -1.21
CA PRO A 27 -22.85 4.03 -0.78
C PRO A 27 -22.36 5.13 0.19
N LYS A 28 -21.25 4.89 0.89
CA LYS A 28 -20.80 5.74 2.01
C LYS A 28 -19.51 6.49 1.73
N ILE A 29 -18.61 5.89 0.97
CA ILE A 29 -17.23 6.37 0.87
C ILE A 29 -17.11 7.77 0.25
N GLY A 30 -18.04 8.17 -0.60
CA GLY A 30 -18.09 9.51 -1.18
C GLY A 30 -18.16 10.60 -0.12
N GLU A 31 -18.98 10.42 0.92
CA GLU A 31 -19.13 11.37 2.03
C GLU A 31 -17.85 11.46 2.87
N TYR A 32 -17.27 10.33 3.28
CA TYR A 32 -15.98 10.32 3.98
C TYR A 32 -14.86 11.00 3.18
N TYR A 33 -14.85 10.78 1.87
CA TYR A 33 -13.86 11.36 0.98
C TYR A 33 -13.99 12.90 0.89
N GLU A 34 -15.20 13.43 0.77
CA GLU A 34 -15.46 14.87 0.66
C GLU A 34 -15.18 15.62 1.97
N HIS A 35 -15.41 14.97 3.12
CA HIS A 35 -15.14 15.55 4.44
C HIS A 35 -13.71 15.28 4.93
N ASP A 36 -12.88 14.60 4.13
CA ASP A 36 -11.52 14.21 4.52
C ASP A 36 -11.49 13.37 5.81
N GLU A 37 -12.48 12.51 6.00
CA GLU A 37 -12.66 11.67 7.19
C GLU A 37 -12.20 10.24 6.97
N PHE A 38 -11.68 9.61 8.05
CA PHE A 38 -11.28 8.21 8.02
C PHE A 38 -12.49 7.31 8.27
N PRO A 39 -12.76 6.28 7.43
CA PRO A 39 -14.01 5.52 7.46
C PRO A 39 -13.96 4.37 8.48
N TYR A 40 -13.90 4.68 9.78
CA TYR A 40 -13.75 3.70 10.87
C TYR A 40 -14.74 2.54 10.81
N GLU A 41 -16.01 2.80 10.45
CA GLU A 41 -17.01 1.75 10.38
C GLU A 41 -16.75 0.74 9.25
N ILE A 42 -16.26 1.22 8.08
CA ILE A 42 -15.88 0.36 6.95
C ILE A 42 -14.65 -0.48 7.35
N ILE A 43 -13.65 0.15 7.97
CA ILE A 43 -12.44 -0.53 8.44
C ILE A 43 -12.77 -1.59 9.51
N ALA A 44 -13.67 -1.29 10.43
CA ALA A 44 -14.12 -2.27 11.43
C ALA A 44 -14.83 -3.47 10.78
N GLU A 45 -15.64 -3.24 9.73
CA GLU A 45 -16.28 -4.34 8.99
C GLU A 45 -15.25 -5.21 8.25
N MET A 46 -14.27 -4.60 7.62
CA MET A 46 -13.14 -5.31 7.01
C MET A 46 -12.39 -6.17 8.04
N GLY A 47 -12.24 -5.68 9.28
CA GLY A 47 -11.70 -6.46 10.40
C GLY A 47 -12.57 -7.69 10.73
N ARG A 48 -13.89 -7.51 10.84
CA ARG A 48 -14.83 -8.63 11.07
C ARG A 48 -14.81 -9.68 9.94
N MET A 49 -14.56 -9.28 8.70
CA MET A 49 -14.36 -10.17 7.57
C MET A 49 -12.99 -10.87 7.56
N GLY A 50 -12.08 -10.53 8.47
CA GLY A 50 -10.72 -11.09 8.55
C GLY A 50 -9.76 -10.60 7.48
N LEU A 51 -10.08 -9.50 6.77
CA LEU A 51 -9.28 -9.05 5.62
C LEU A 51 -7.85 -8.62 6.00
N PHE A 52 -7.65 -8.09 7.22
CA PHE A 52 -6.32 -7.73 7.73
C PHE A 52 -5.46 -8.94 8.07
N GLY A 53 -6.08 -10.09 8.34
CA GLY A 53 -5.42 -11.34 8.68
C GLY A 53 -5.11 -12.26 7.50
N LEU A 54 -5.52 -11.92 6.27
CA LEU A 54 -5.50 -12.81 5.11
C LEU A 54 -4.17 -13.58 4.91
N PRO A 55 -2.99 -12.94 4.81
CA PRO A 55 -1.75 -13.66 4.49
C PRO A 55 -1.01 -14.19 5.72
N PHE A 56 -1.62 -14.13 6.91
CA PHE A 56 -0.95 -14.50 8.15
C PHE A 56 -1.44 -15.85 8.68
N PRO A 57 -0.56 -16.60 9.39
CA PRO A 57 -0.93 -17.87 10.03
C PRO A 57 -2.03 -17.71 11.09
N GLU A 58 -2.87 -18.73 11.23
CA GLU A 58 -3.94 -18.78 12.23
C GLU A 58 -3.43 -18.66 13.66
N GLU A 59 -2.23 -19.16 13.96
CA GLU A 59 -1.62 -19.07 15.29
C GLU A 59 -1.37 -17.62 15.77
N TYR A 60 -1.35 -16.65 14.84
CA TYR A 60 -1.26 -15.21 15.12
C TYR A 60 -2.59 -14.47 14.86
N GLY A 61 -3.69 -15.21 14.75
CA GLY A 61 -5.01 -14.62 14.46
C GLY A 61 -5.26 -14.29 13.00
N GLY A 62 -4.43 -14.81 12.09
CA GLY A 62 -4.61 -14.68 10.66
C GLY A 62 -5.59 -15.70 10.09
N MET A 63 -5.82 -15.63 8.78
CA MET A 63 -6.75 -16.51 8.03
C MET A 63 -6.05 -17.73 7.40
N GLY A 64 -4.71 -17.85 7.53
CA GLY A 64 -3.94 -18.95 6.93
C GLY A 64 -3.88 -18.91 5.39
N GLY A 65 -4.28 -17.80 4.78
CA GLY A 65 -4.22 -17.59 3.33
C GLY A 65 -2.83 -17.19 2.85
N ASP A 66 -2.79 -16.55 1.70
CA ASP A 66 -1.55 -16.14 1.05
C ASP A 66 -1.59 -14.70 0.52
N TYR A 67 -0.48 -14.29 -0.09
CA TYR A 67 -0.34 -12.94 -0.64
C TYR A 67 -1.20 -12.70 -1.89
N LEU A 68 -1.54 -13.78 -2.65
CA LEU A 68 -2.46 -13.70 -3.79
C LEU A 68 -3.86 -13.34 -3.32
N ALA A 69 -4.34 -13.95 -2.22
CA ALA A 69 -5.63 -13.62 -1.61
C ALA A 69 -5.71 -12.13 -1.24
N LEU A 70 -4.68 -11.58 -0.60
CA LEU A 70 -4.60 -10.16 -0.32
C LEU A 70 -4.70 -9.30 -1.59
N CYS A 71 -3.92 -9.63 -2.62
CA CYS A 71 -3.93 -8.89 -3.89
C CYS A 71 -5.31 -8.91 -4.58
N LEU A 72 -6.01 -10.04 -4.55
CA LEU A 72 -7.38 -10.16 -5.08
C LEU A 72 -8.35 -9.25 -4.33
N VAL A 73 -8.26 -9.20 -3.00
CA VAL A 73 -9.07 -8.31 -2.16
C VAL A 73 -8.78 -6.85 -2.46
N LEU A 74 -7.51 -6.47 -2.60
CA LEU A 74 -7.10 -5.10 -2.94
C LEU A 74 -7.62 -4.68 -4.31
N GLU A 75 -7.61 -5.57 -5.30
CA GLU A 75 -8.18 -5.29 -6.63
C GLU A 75 -9.68 -5.01 -6.54
N GLU A 76 -10.47 -5.85 -5.85
CA GLU A 76 -11.92 -5.66 -5.76
C GLU A 76 -12.31 -4.44 -4.91
N LEU A 77 -11.61 -4.14 -3.82
CA LEU A 77 -11.82 -2.90 -3.05
C LEU A 77 -11.50 -1.66 -3.86
N ALA A 78 -10.34 -1.63 -4.53
CA ALA A 78 -9.89 -0.47 -5.30
C ALA A 78 -10.74 -0.22 -6.56
N ARG A 79 -11.47 -1.20 -7.03
CA ARG A 79 -12.46 -1.08 -8.10
C ARG A 79 -13.58 -0.11 -7.73
N VAL A 80 -13.88 -0.01 -6.44
CA VAL A 80 -14.87 0.91 -5.86
C VAL A 80 -14.21 2.14 -5.25
N ASP A 81 -13.21 1.92 -4.37
CA ASP A 81 -12.49 3.01 -3.71
C ASP A 81 -11.06 2.63 -3.32
N SER A 82 -10.11 3.38 -3.83
CA SER A 82 -8.69 3.13 -3.58
C SER A 82 -8.20 3.67 -2.24
N SER A 83 -8.92 4.58 -1.56
CA SER A 83 -8.57 5.03 -0.20
C SER A 83 -8.79 3.90 0.83
N VAL A 84 -9.86 3.11 0.66
CA VAL A 84 -10.13 1.92 1.49
C VAL A 84 -9.09 0.84 1.20
N ALA A 85 -8.80 0.61 -0.08
CA ALA A 85 -7.83 -0.41 -0.49
C ALA A 85 -6.42 -0.10 0.03
N ILE A 86 -5.93 1.16 -0.06
CA ILE A 86 -4.60 1.52 0.45
C ILE A 86 -4.52 1.45 1.97
N THR A 87 -5.61 1.69 2.68
CA THR A 87 -5.65 1.51 4.14
C THR A 87 -5.39 0.06 4.52
N LEU A 88 -6.02 -0.90 3.82
CA LEU A 88 -5.77 -2.33 4.00
C LEU A 88 -4.35 -2.72 3.59
N GLU A 89 -3.93 -2.29 2.40
CA GLU A 89 -2.60 -2.58 1.87
C GLU A 89 -1.51 -2.15 2.85
N ALA A 90 -1.52 -0.88 3.27
CA ALA A 90 -0.53 -0.33 4.19
C ALA A 90 -0.56 -1.02 5.57
N ALA A 91 -1.74 -1.40 6.07
CA ALA A 91 -1.85 -2.11 7.34
C ALA A 91 -1.26 -3.53 7.27
N VAL A 92 -1.52 -4.25 6.19
CA VAL A 92 -1.09 -5.64 6.01
C VAL A 92 0.33 -5.73 5.49
N SER A 93 0.60 -5.15 4.31
CA SER A 93 1.90 -5.29 3.64
C SER A 93 3.01 -4.50 4.33
N LEU A 94 2.70 -3.32 4.85
CA LEU A 94 3.70 -2.42 5.43
C LEU A 94 3.68 -2.43 6.97
N GLY A 95 2.51 -2.54 7.60
CA GLY A 95 2.37 -2.52 9.05
C GLY A 95 2.65 -3.86 9.72
N ALA A 96 1.95 -4.92 9.30
CA ALA A 96 2.02 -6.23 9.93
C ALA A 96 3.11 -7.15 9.35
N MET A 97 3.33 -7.12 8.03
CA MET A 97 4.28 -8.01 7.35
C MET A 97 5.73 -7.89 7.86
N PRO A 98 6.29 -6.70 8.16
CA PRO A 98 7.62 -6.60 8.75
C PRO A 98 7.76 -7.38 10.06
N ILE A 99 6.74 -7.32 10.92
CA ILE A 99 6.73 -8.05 12.21
C ILE A 99 6.64 -9.56 11.95
N HIS A 100 5.77 -9.98 11.02
CA HIS A 100 5.66 -11.39 10.66
C HIS A 100 6.98 -11.96 10.11
N ARG A 101 7.66 -11.21 9.22
CA ARG A 101 8.88 -11.67 8.55
C ARG A 101 10.12 -11.66 9.46
N TYR A 102 10.23 -10.65 10.32
CA TYR A 102 11.49 -10.36 11.04
C TYR A 102 11.35 -10.32 12.55
N GLY A 103 10.13 -10.35 13.08
CA GLY A 103 9.88 -10.32 14.52
C GLY A 103 10.29 -11.60 15.23
N THR A 104 10.68 -11.45 16.49
CA THR A 104 10.79 -12.58 17.42
C THR A 104 9.40 -13.18 17.69
N GLU A 105 9.35 -14.40 18.22
CA GLU A 105 8.07 -15.01 18.59
C GLU A 105 7.28 -14.16 19.60
N GLU A 106 7.96 -13.51 20.51
CA GLU A 106 7.35 -12.59 21.46
C GLU A 106 6.73 -11.38 20.76
N GLN A 107 7.48 -10.74 19.84
CA GLN A 107 6.97 -9.61 19.03
C GLN A 107 5.77 -10.02 18.18
N LYS A 108 5.83 -11.18 17.51
CA LYS A 108 4.71 -11.71 16.71
C LYS A 108 3.46 -11.92 17.55
N ARG A 109 3.59 -12.62 18.70
CA ARG A 109 2.47 -12.88 19.61
C ARG A 109 1.90 -11.62 20.27
N THR A 110 2.73 -10.62 20.46
CA THR A 110 2.31 -9.33 21.04
C THR A 110 1.51 -8.50 20.04
N TRP A 111 1.95 -8.43 18.77
CA TRP A 111 1.44 -7.45 17.84
C TRP A 111 0.49 -8.02 16.78
N LEU A 112 0.79 -9.21 16.21
CA LEU A 112 0.04 -9.72 15.06
C LEU A 112 -1.44 -9.99 15.36
N PRO A 113 -1.87 -10.54 16.52
CA PRO A 113 -3.29 -10.82 16.71
C PRO A 113 -4.18 -9.58 16.58
N ARG A 114 -3.76 -8.45 17.12
CA ARG A 114 -4.52 -7.20 17.03
C ARG A 114 -4.41 -6.53 15.67
N LEU A 115 -3.27 -6.68 14.97
CA LEU A 115 -3.09 -6.23 13.60
C LEU A 115 -3.94 -7.06 12.62
N CYS A 116 -3.97 -8.39 12.78
CA CYS A 116 -4.74 -9.31 11.94
C CYS A 116 -6.25 -9.15 12.11
N SER A 117 -6.71 -8.79 13.32
CA SER A 117 -8.14 -8.52 13.57
C SER A 117 -8.60 -7.15 13.07
N GLY A 118 -7.69 -6.26 12.69
CA GLY A 118 -8.01 -4.87 12.36
C GLY A 118 -8.38 -4.01 13.58
N GLU A 119 -8.21 -4.53 14.81
CA GLU A 119 -8.38 -3.75 16.05
C GLU A 119 -7.37 -2.61 16.13
N MET A 120 -6.20 -2.81 15.55
CA MET A 120 -5.22 -1.75 15.38
C MET A 120 -4.54 -1.82 14.01
N LEU A 121 -4.03 -0.67 13.56
CA LEU A 121 -3.26 -0.53 12.33
C LEU A 121 -1.78 -0.32 12.67
N GLY A 122 -0.91 -0.91 11.85
CA GLY A 122 0.52 -0.63 11.84
C GLY A 122 0.89 0.35 10.73
N ALA A 123 1.98 1.08 10.93
CA ALA A 123 2.53 2.02 9.97
C ALA A 123 4.01 1.76 9.67
N PHE A 124 4.50 2.32 8.54
CA PHE A 124 5.83 2.02 7.99
C PHE A 124 6.63 3.32 7.80
N GLY A 125 7.48 3.63 8.78
CA GLY A 125 8.25 4.86 8.86
C GLY A 125 9.59 4.78 8.12
N LEU A 126 9.58 4.84 6.79
CA LEU A 126 10.79 4.85 5.96
C LEU A 126 11.13 6.25 5.47
N THR A 127 10.21 6.86 4.71
CA THR A 127 10.42 8.12 3.99
C THR A 127 10.65 9.30 4.92
N GLU A 128 11.61 10.15 4.59
CA GLU A 128 11.94 11.39 5.29
C GLU A 128 11.78 12.61 4.38
N PRO A 129 11.68 13.83 4.93
CA PRO A 129 11.54 15.05 4.11
C PRO A 129 12.63 15.21 3.04
N GLU A 130 13.86 14.77 3.32
CA GLU A 130 14.99 14.86 2.40
C GLU A 130 15.26 13.57 1.61
N GLY A 131 14.55 12.46 1.88
CA GLY A 131 14.86 11.15 1.31
C GLY A 131 13.62 10.30 1.02
N GLY A 132 13.10 10.37 -0.21
CA GLY A 132 12.05 9.46 -0.71
C GLY A 132 12.64 8.34 -1.55
N SER A 133 12.96 8.61 -2.82
CA SER A 133 13.56 7.62 -3.73
C SER A 133 14.96 7.19 -3.28
N ASP A 134 15.72 8.06 -2.63
CA ASP A 134 16.97 7.74 -1.93
C ASP A 134 16.69 7.35 -0.48
N ALA A 135 16.03 6.23 -0.28
CA ALA A 135 15.63 5.74 1.04
C ALA A 135 16.82 5.32 1.92
N GLY A 136 18.01 5.13 1.33
CA GLY A 136 19.26 4.87 2.06
C GLY A 136 19.85 6.11 2.73
N ALA A 137 19.44 7.32 2.34
CA ALA A 137 19.89 8.58 2.92
C ALA A 137 19.16 8.95 4.23
N THR A 138 18.68 7.97 4.97
CA THR A 138 18.00 8.12 6.28
C THR A 138 18.83 8.99 7.23
N ARG A 139 18.18 9.96 7.89
CA ARG A 139 18.77 10.86 8.90
C ARG A 139 18.22 10.64 10.31
N THR A 140 17.04 10.08 10.45
CA THR A 140 16.51 9.64 11.75
C THR A 140 17.51 8.72 12.42
N THR A 141 17.86 9.01 13.66
CA THR A 141 18.87 8.26 14.44
C THR A 141 18.22 7.47 15.54
N ALA A 142 18.82 6.34 15.93
CA ALA A 142 18.48 5.59 17.11
C ALA A 142 19.77 5.24 17.85
N ARG A 143 19.96 5.85 19.01
CA ARG A 143 21.12 5.58 19.88
C ARG A 143 20.71 4.59 20.97
N TYR A 144 21.46 3.53 21.12
CA TYR A 144 21.28 2.61 22.23
C TYR A 144 21.84 3.22 23.53
N ASP A 145 21.03 3.21 24.58
CA ASP A 145 21.36 3.69 25.93
C ASP A 145 21.55 2.48 26.84
N GLU A 146 22.81 2.12 27.11
CA GLU A 146 23.15 0.94 27.91
C GLU A 146 22.69 1.06 29.36
N ALA A 147 22.54 2.27 29.92
CA ALA A 147 22.16 2.48 31.31
C ALA A 147 20.67 2.14 31.55
N THR A 148 19.83 2.31 30.53
CA THR A 148 18.38 2.08 30.61
C THR A 148 17.90 0.90 29.78
N ASP A 149 18.79 0.29 28.97
CA ASP A 149 18.47 -0.78 28.01
C ASP A 149 17.39 -0.35 27.00
N GLU A 150 17.55 0.86 26.44
CA GLU A 150 16.58 1.49 25.54
C GLU A 150 17.22 2.05 24.25
N TRP A 151 16.43 2.12 23.19
CA TRP A 151 16.71 2.94 22.02
C TRP A 151 16.16 4.35 22.21
N VAL A 152 16.98 5.37 21.96
CA VAL A 152 16.61 6.78 21.95
C VAL A 152 16.55 7.26 20.51
N ILE A 153 15.35 7.54 20.04
CA ILE A 153 15.07 7.87 18.62
C ILE A 153 14.88 9.36 18.48
N ASN A 154 15.55 9.96 17.50
CA ASN A 154 15.45 11.37 17.11
C ASN A 154 15.37 11.52 15.59
N GLY A 155 14.40 12.30 15.09
CA GLY A 155 14.22 12.55 13.67
C GLY A 155 12.77 12.72 13.27
N SER A 156 12.51 12.60 11.97
CA SER A 156 11.15 12.73 11.43
C SER A 156 10.92 11.78 10.24
N LYS A 157 9.66 11.43 10.02
CA LYS A 157 9.21 10.66 8.84
C LYS A 157 8.03 11.40 8.20
N CYS A 158 7.86 11.29 6.89
CA CYS A 158 6.78 11.95 6.18
C CYS A 158 6.03 10.98 5.25
N PHE A 159 4.80 11.37 4.91
CA PHE A 159 3.90 10.59 4.04
C PHE A 159 3.57 9.20 4.59
N ILE A 160 3.41 9.08 5.91
CA ILE A 160 3.19 7.79 6.56
C ILE A 160 1.69 7.49 6.67
N THR A 161 1.26 6.45 5.96
CA THR A 161 -0.13 5.97 5.95
C THR A 161 -0.47 5.27 7.27
N ASN A 162 -1.72 5.39 7.73
CA ASN A 162 -2.25 4.78 8.95
C ASN A 162 -1.56 5.22 10.25
N ALA A 163 -0.82 6.34 10.24
CA ALA A 163 0.07 6.69 11.35
C ALA A 163 -0.56 7.60 12.42
N GLY A 164 -1.79 8.07 12.23
CA GLY A 164 -2.43 8.99 13.17
C GLY A 164 -3.92 8.78 13.33
N THR A 165 -4.43 7.60 13.04
CA THR A 165 -5.82 7.21 13.32
C THR A 165 -5.99 6.87 14.81
N GLU A 166 -7.23 6.83 15.31
CA GLU A 166 -7.53 6.40 16.68
C GLU A 166 -7.14 4.94 16.95
N ILE A 167 -7.03 4.14 15.89
CA ILE A 167 -6.67 2.73 15.95
C ILE A 167 -5.22 2.46 15.52
N THR A 168 -4.40 3.48 15.33
CA THR A 168 -2.96 3.30 15.08
C THR A 168 -2.29 2.72 16.32
N GLY A 169 -1.69 1.53 16.20
CA GLY A 169 -1.07 0.83 17.33
C GLY A 169 0.45 0.99 17.41
N LEU A 170 1.10 1.06 16.25
CA LEU A 170 2.57 1.14 16.17
C LEU A 170 3.05 1.71 14.83
N VAL A 171 4.32 2.10 14.82
CA VAL A 171 5.07 2.35 13.59
C VAL A 171 6.40 1.59 13.62
N THR A 172 6.77 0.94 12.51
CA THR A 172 8.12 0.42 12.31
C THR A 172 8.98 1.53 11.71
N VAL A 173 10.07 1.90 12.35
CA VAL A 173 10.90 3.07 12.01
C VAL A 173 12.25 2.63 11.50
N ALA A 174 12.62 3.03 10.28
CA ALA A 174 13.99 2.95 9.80
C ALA A 174 14.83 4.06 10.46
N ALA A 175 15.89 3.70 11.17
CA ALA A 175 16.76 4.65 11.84
C ALA A 175 18.24 4.29 11.69
N LEU A 176 19.10 5.30 11.62
CA LEU A 176 20.53 5.12 11.69
C LEU A 176 20.94 4.68 13.10
N THR A 177 21.58 3.53 13.18
CA THR A 177 22.22 3.02 14.37
C THR A 177 23.73 3.00 14.20
N LEU A 178 24.47 3.01 15.30
CA LEU A 178 25.92 2.83 15.26
C LEU A 178 26.20 1.34 15.40
N SER A 179 27.00 0.79 14.48
CA SER A 179 27.48 -0.58 14.61
C SER A 179 28.36 -0.72 15.86
N ARG A 180 28.26 -1.89 16.52
CA ARG A 180 29.21 -2.27 17.59
C ARG A 180 30.56 -2.72 17.04
N GLU A 181 30.64 -3.02 15.74
CA GLU A 181 31.91 -3.36 15.07
C GLU A 181 32.64 -2.10 14.64
N GLU A 182 33.92 -2.01 14.99
CA GLU A 182 34.80 -0.94 14.53
C GLU A 182 34.98 -1.07 13.01
N GLY A 183 34.73 0.00 12.27
CA GLY A 183 35.09 0.09 10.87
C GLY A 183 36.60 0.05 10.66
N ALA A 184 37.05 -0.08 9.41
CA ALA A 184 38.49 -0.20 9.04
C ALA A 184 39.40 0.92 9.56
N GLU A 185 38.87 2.01 10.11
CA GLU A 185 39.58 3.12 10.74
C GLU A 185 39.24 3.32 12.24
N GLY A 186 38.62 2.33 12.91
CA GLY A 186 38.25 2.43 14.32
C GLY A 186 37.03 3.35 14.60
N SER A 187 36.34 3.83 13.56
CA SER A 187 35.11 4.60 13.70
C SER A 187 33.89 3.68 13.57
N PRO A 188 32.83 3.87 14.39
CA PRO A 188 31.61 3.07 14.26
C PRO A 188 30.97 3.27 12.89
N THR A 189 30.63 2.18 12.21
CA THR A 189 29.87 2.22 10.96
C THR A 189 28.44 2.63 11.21
N ARG A 190 27.90 3.51 10.34
CA ARG A 190 26.48 3.88 10.35
C ARG A 190 25.68 2.84 9.59
N GLU A 191 24.74 2.24 10.24
CA GLU A 191 23.86 1.21 9.69
C GLU A 191 22.40 1.59 9.92
N ILE A 192 21.50 1.06 9.10
CA ILE A 192 20.06 1.29 9.29
C ILE A 192 19.47 0.06 9.94
N SER A 193 18.79 0.27 11.09
CA SER A 193 18.01 -0.74 11.79
C SER A 193 16.52 -0.41 11.73
N THR A 194 15.67 -1.40 12.01
CA THR A 194 14.23 -1.24 12.14
C THR A 194 13.84 -1.30 13.61
N ILE A 195 13.08 -0.32 14.09
CA ILE A 195 12.63 -0.27 15.49
C ILE A 195 11.12 -0.13 15.54
N ILE A 196 10.46 -0.95 16.37
CA ILE A 196 9.02 -0.84 16.63
C ILE A 196 8.80 0.27 17.66
N VAL A 197 8.01 1.28 17.29
CA VAL A 197 7.61 2.36 18.19
C VAL A 197 6.09 2.28 18.40
N PRO A 198 5.62 1.91 19.59
CA PRO A 198 4.20 1.90 19.94
C PRO A 198 3.60 3.31 19.92
N SER A 199 2.34 3.42 19.51
CA SER A 199 1.59 4.68 19.65
C SER A 199 1.50 5.10 21.12
N GLY A 200 1.57 6.41 21.37
CA GLY A 200 1.55 6.96 22.72
C GLY A 200 2.91 6.92 23.43
N THR A 201 3.98 6.42 22.82
CA THR A 201 5.34 6.50 23.37
C THR A 201 5.72 7.98 23.57
N PRO A 202 6.20 8.39 24.77
CA PRO A 202 6.68 9.74 25.01
C PRO A 202 7.77 10.14 24.00
N GLY A 203 7.64 11.36 23.45
CA GLY A 203 8.55 11.85 22.41
C GLY A 203 8.18 11.42 20.98
N PHE A 204 7.19 10.56 20.78
CA PHE A 204 6.61 10.25 19.47
C PHE A 204 5.33 11.05 19.27
N THR A 205 5.23 11.77 18.16
CA THR A 205 4.04 12.54 17.77
C THR A 205 3.74 12.37 16.27
N ALA A 206 2.46 12.26 15.95
CA ALA A 206 1.96 12.35 14.58
C ALA A 206 1.35 13.74 14.35
N SER A 207 1.64 14.36 13.21
CA SER A 207 1.08 15.64 12.80
C SER A 207 -0.43 15.57 12.54
N LYS A 208 -1.04 16.70 12.20
CA LYS A 208 -2.35 16.69 11.54
C LYS A 208 -2.26 15.94 10.22
N LYS A 209 -3.36 15.33 9.79
CA LYS A 209 -3.49 14.70 8.49
C LYS A 209 -3.12 15.68 7.37
N TYR A 210 -2.37 15.21 6.38
CA TYR A 210 -2.06 16.02 5.20
C TYR A 210 -3.32 16.32 4.39
N SER A 211 -3.42 17.54 3.86
CA SER A 211 -4.35 17.86 2.77
C SER A 211 -3.79 17.30 1.47
N LYS A 212 -4.49 16.36 0.86
CA LYS A 212 -4.02 15.60 -0.30
C LYS A 212 -4.89 15.87 -1.54
N VAL A 213 -4.34 15.62 -2.72
CA VAL A 213 -5.10 15.65 -3.97
C VAL A 213 -6.10 14.49 -4.01
N GLY A 214 -5.69 13.32 -3.53
CA GLY A 214 -6.44 12.08 -3.54
C GLY A 214 -6.23 11.25 -2.27
N TRP A 215 -6.88 10.09 -2.22
CA TRP A 215 -6.92 9.21 -1.04
C TRP A 215 -7.40 9.94 0.21
N ASN A 216 -8.41 10.80 0.06
CA ASN A 216 -8.85 11.66 1.16
C ASN A 216 -9.51 10.88 2.30
N ALA A 217 -10.08 9.71 2.04
CA ALA A 217 -10.58 8.82 3.09
C ALA A 217 -9.49 7.95 3.74
N SER A 218 -8.21 8.07 3.34
CA SER A 218 -7.07 7.41 3.99
C SER A 218 -6.28 8.40 4.84
N ASP A 219 -5.72 7.94 5.96
CA ASP A 219 -4.85 8.74 6.83
C ASP A 219 -3.41 8.77 6.30
N THR A 220 -2.79 9.95 6.31
CA THR A 220 -1.38 10.13 5.96
C THR A 220 -0.79 11.27 6.78
N ARG A 221 0.32 11.02 7.48
CA ARG A 221 0.89 11.96 8.46
C ARG A 221 2.39 12.14 8.30
N GLU A 222 2.87 13.22 8.88
CA GLU A 222 4.25 13.39 9.29
C GLU A 222 4.42 12.87 10.71
N LEU A 223 5.54 12.22 10.99
CA LEU A 223 5.90 11.73 12.32
C LEU A 223 7.15 12.46 12.82
N SER A 224 7.16 12.79 14.10
CA SER A 224 8.30 13.40 14.77
C SER A 224 8.70 12.58 16.00
N PHE A 225 10.01 12.41 16.16
CA PHE A 225 10.62 11.70 17.28
C PHE A 225 11.62 12.65 17.97
N THR A 226 11.39 12.93 19.25
CA THR A 226 12.25 13.79 20.07
C THR A 226 12.54 13.05 21.37
N ASP A 227 13.76 12.56 21.51
CA ASP A 227 14.18 11.69 22.63
C ASP A 227 13.16 10.58 22.91
N CYS A 228 12.58 10.02 21.84
CA CYS A 228 11.60 8.96 21.92
C CYS A 228 12.28 7.67 22.36
N ARG A 229 11.90 7.16 23.54
CA ARG A 229 12.53 5.99 24.17
C ARG A 229 11.65 4.76 24.05
N VAL A 230 12.25 3.68 23.58
CA VAL A 230 11.61 2.36 23.53
C VAL A 230 12.60 1.30 24.03
N PRO A 231 12.11 0.19 24.65
CA PRO A 231 12.96 -0.90 25.09
C PRO A 231 13.88 -1.46 24.00
N ALA A 232 15.05 -1.96 24.36
CA ALA A 232 15.97 -2.61 23.42
C ALA A 232 15.30 -3.76 22.64
N ALA A 233 14.36 -4.47 23.26
CA ALA A 233 13.57 -5.55 22.68
C ALA A 233 12.66 -5.12 21.53
N ASN A 234 12.48 -3.81 21.30
CA ASN A 234 11.74 -3.27 20.16
C ASN A 234 12.56 -3.23 18.86
N LEU A 235 13.83 -3.62 18.88
CA LEU A 235 14.60 -3.86 17.66
C LEU A 235 13.92 -4.98 16.85
N LEU A 236 13.58 -4.71 15.60
CA LEU A 236 12.94 -5.67 14.70
C LEU A 236 13.99 -6.35 13.83
N GLY A 237 14.17 -7.65 14.02
CA GLY A 237 15.22 -8.42 13.34
C GLY A 237 16.62 -8.10 13.86
N GLU A 238 17.62 -8.07 12.99
CA GLU A 238 19.02 -7.85 13.33
C GLU A 238 19.40 -6.36 13.18
N ALA A 239 20.25 -5.86 14.07
CA ALA A 239 20.84 -4.53 13.96
C ALA A 239 21.61 -4.38 12.64
N GLY A 240 21.49 -3.23 11.99
CA GLY A 240 22.16 -2.96 10.72
C GLY A 240 21.50 -3.59 9.48
N ARG A 241 20.47 -4.42 9.65
CA ARG A 241 19.77 -5.09 8.52
C ARG A 241 18.48 -4.39 8.09
N GLY A 242 18.09 -3.32 8.77
CA GLY A 242 16.82 -2.62 8.56
C GLY A 242 16.59 -2.17 7.12
N TYR A 243 17.61 -1.61 6.47
CA TYR A 243 17.46 -1.17 5.07
C TYR A 243 17.10 -2.31 4.12
N ALA A 244 17.79 -3.45 4.24
CA ALA A 244 17.51 -4.63 3.43
C ALA A 244 16.10 -5.19 3.73
N GLN A 245 15.68 -5.17 5.00
CA GLN A 245 14.33 -5.58 5.43
C GLN A 245 13.26 -4.69 4.77
N PHE A 246 13.40 -3.36 4.86
CA PHE A 246 12.47 -2.41 4.25
C PHE A 246 12.37 -2.59 2.72
N LEU A 247 13.50 -2.77 2.04
CA LEU A 247 13.50 -3.01 0.59
C LEU A 247 12.81 -4.32 0.21
N ARG A 248 12.97 -5.38 1.01
CA ARG A 248 12.29 -6.65 0.78
C ARG A 248 10.78 -6.55 0.94
N ILE A 249 10.31 -5.84 1.96
CA ILE A 249 8.88 -5.55 2.17
C ILE A 249 8.32 -4.76 0.98
N LEU A 250 9.04 -3.74 0.50
CA LEU A 250 8.62 -2.97 -0.68
C LEU A 250 8.60 -3.81 -1.98
N ASP A 251 9.47 -4.82 -2.12
CA ASP A 251 9.43 -5.71 -3.28
C ASP A 251 8.09 -6.50 -3.32
N GLU A 252 7.58 -6.93 -2.17
CA GLU A 252 6.27 -7.57 -2.03
C GLU A 252 5.13 -6.54 -2.21
N GLY A 253 5.21 -5.39 -1.55
CA GLY A 253 4.21 -4.30 -1.62
C GLY A 253 3.94 -3.81 -3.06
N ARG A 254 4.95 -3.83 -3.94
CA ARG A 254 4.76 -3.48 -5.36
C ARG A 254 3.74 -4.36 -6.07
N ILE A 255 3.62 -5.65 -5.70
CA ILE A 255 2.60 -6.55 -6.25
C ILE A 255 1.22 -6.11 -5.76
N ALA A 256 1.10 -5.79 -4.47
CA ALA A 256 -0.15 -5.31 -3.86
C ALA A 256 -0.61 -3.98 -4.47
N ILE A 257 0.32 -3.01 -4.64
CA ILE A 257 0.01 -1.74 -5.34
C ILE A 257 -0.38 -1.97 -6.80
N ALA A 258 0.24 -2.94 -7.49
CA ALA A 258 -0.15 -3.27 -8.86
C ALA A 258 -1.57 -3.83 -8.94
N ALA A 259 -1.97 -4.67 -7.97
CA ALA A 259 -3.34 -5.18 -7.85
C ALA A 259 -4.34 -4.04 -7.55
N LEU A 260 -4.04 -3.18 -6.58
CA LEU A 260 -4.83 -2.00 -6.26
C LEU A 260 -5.00 -1.07 -7.48
N ALA A 261 -3.91 -0.78 -8.19
CA ALA A 261 -3.94 0.05 -9.40
C ALA A 261 -4.79 -0.59 -10.51
N THR A 262 -4.74 -1.93 -10.64
CA THR A 262 -5.58 -2.69 -11.57
C THR A 262 -7.06 -2.56 -11.21
N GLY A 263 -7.39 -2.64 -9.93
CA GLY A 263 -8.76 -2.43 -9.44
C GLY A 263 -9.29 -1.05 -9.80
N LEU A 264 -8.53 0.02 -9.53
CA LEU A 264 -8.91 1.37 -9.92
C LEU A 264 -9.07 1.51 -11.44
N ALA A 265 -8.16 0.92 -12.23
CA ALA A 265 -8.26 0.92 -13.68
C ALA A 265 -9.53 0.21 -14.18
N GLN A 266 -9.91 -0.91 -13.56
CA GLN A 266 -11.13 -1.66 -13.86
C GLN A 266 -12.39 -0.88 -13.43
N GLY A 267 -12.38 -0.25 -12.25
CA GLY A 267 -13.49 0.61 -11.80
C GLY A 267 -13.77 1.76 -12.80
N CYS A 268 -12.73 2.34 -13.35
CA CYS A 268 -12.87 3.33 -14.43
C CYS A 268 -13.55 2.77 -15.68
N VAL A 269 -13.30 1.50 -16.04
CA VAL A 269 -13.99 0.82 -17.16
C VAL A 269 -15.45 0.63 -16.83
N ASP A 270 -15.77 0.13 -15.64
CA ASP A 270 -17.14 -0.19 -15.22
C ASP A 270 -18.01 1.06 -15.18
N GLU A 271 -17.55 2.14 -14.58
CA GLU A 271 -18.23 3.44 -14.57
C GLU A 271 -18.43 3.99 -15.97
N SER A 272 -17.42 3.87 -16.85
CA SER A 272 -17.51 4.33 -18.22
C SER A 272 -18.51 3.53 -19.05
N LEU A 273 -18.59 2.20 -18.87
CA LEU A 273 -19.57 1.33 -19.52
C LEU A 273 -20.98 1.68 -19.09
N SER A 274 -21.21 1.79 -17.78
CA SER A 274 -22.50 2.15 -17.20
C SER A 274 -22.99 3.51 -17.70
N TYR A 275 -22.12 4.53 -17.63
CA TYR A 275 -22.46 5.87 -18.08
C TYR A 275 -22.69 5.94 -19.59
N ALA A 276 -21.85 5.29 -20.40
CA ALA A 276 -21.98 5.31 -21.86
C ALA A 276 -23.26 4.63 -22.36
N ALA A 277 -23.77 3.63 -21.63
CA ALA A 277 -25.04 2.97 -21.94
C ALA A 277 -26.26 3.86 -21.64
N GLN A 278 -26.20 4.69 -20.59
CA GLN A 278 -27.33 5.50 -20.12
C GLN A 278 -27.35 6.91 -20.72
N ARG A 279 -26.19 7.56 -20.81
CA ARG A 279 -26.05 8.94 -21.27
C ARG A 279 -26.40 9.06 -22.75
N ARG A 280 -27.36 9.90 -23.05
CA ARG A 280 -27.79 10.18 -24.44
C ARG A 280 -27.29 11.53 -24.94
N ALA A 281 -26.79 11.55 -26.17
CA ALA A 281 -26.47 12.75 -26.92
C ALA A 281 -26.75 12.49 -28.42
N PHE A 282 -27.14 13.51 -29.14
CA PHE A 282 -27.48 13.39 -30.58
C PHE A 282 -28.50 12.28 -30.86
N GLY A 283 -29.50 12.11 -29.95
CA GLY A 283 -30.61 11.18 -30.13
C GLY A 283 -30.34 9.71 -29.75
N ARG A 284 -29.11 9.33 -29.34
CA ARG A 284 -28.71 7.94 -29.00
C ARG A 284 -27.80 7.87 -27.77
N PRO A 285 -27.63 6.70 -27.14
CA PRO A 285 -26.60 6.51 -26.14
C PRO A 285 -25.21 6.87 -26.68
N ILE A 286 -24.37 7.52 -25.84
CA ILE A 286 -23.02 7.90 -26.28
C ILE A 286 -22.13 6.69 -26.60
N GLY A 287 -22.38 5.52 -25.97
CA GLY A 287 -21.74 4.25 -26.27
C GLY A 287 -21.94 3.75 -27.71
N ALA A 288 -22.91 4.30 -28.45
CA ALA A 288 -23.07 4.04 -29.88
C ALA A 288 -22.03 4.76 -30.77
N ASN A 289 -21.21 5.65 -30.17
CA ASN A 289 -20.17 6.36 -30.93
C ASN A 289 -18.86 5.56 -30.88
N GLN A 290 -18.29 5.29 -32.07
CA GLN A 290 -17.05 4.49 -32.20
C GLN A 290 -15.89 5.03 -31.37
N ALA A 291 -15.74 6.36 -31.28
CA ALA A 291 -14.70 6.99 -30.46
C ALA A 291 -14.82 6.64 -28.96
N ILE A 292 -16.04 6.49 -28.43
CA ILE A 292 -16.28 6.05 -27.05
C ILE A 292 -15.98 4.56 -26.91
N GLN A 293 -16.42 3.75 -27.89
CA GLN A 293 -16.16 2.30 -27.88
C GLN A 293 -14.66 1.99 -27.87
N PHE A 294 -13.87 2.70 -28.69
CA PHE A 294 -12.42 2.50 -28.74
C PHE A 294 -11.73 2.90 -27.43
N LYS A 295 -12.15 4.03 -26.82
CA LYS A 295 -11.63 4.42 -25.52
C LYS A 295 -11.87 3.33 -24.46
N ILE A 296 -13.08 2.81 -24.35
CA ILE A 296 -13.43 1.76 -23.37
C ILE A 296 -12.68 0.46 -23.69
N ALA A 297 -12.55 0.08 -24.96
CA ALA A 297 -11.77 -1.10 -25.35
C ALA A 297 -10.28 -0.98 -24.97
N ASP A 298 -9.68 0.18 -25.18
CA ASP A 298 -8.31 0.46 -24.77
C ASP A 298 -8.14 0.48 -23.22
N MET A 299 -9.15 0.98 -22.51
CA MET A 299 -9.17 0.97 -21.04
C MET A 299 -9.24 -0.47 -20.50
N GLU A 300 -10.10 -1.32 -21.06
CA GLU A 300 -10.20 -2.73 -20.70
C GLU A 300 -8.90 -3.49 -21.00
N MET A 301 -8.31 -3.26 -22.17
CA MET A 301 -7.02 -3.86 -22.52
C MET A 301 -5.94 -3.54 -21.48
N ARG A 302 -5.87 -2.28 -21.01
CA ARG A 302 -4.90 -1.89 -19.97
C ARG A 302 -5.18 -2.56 -18.63
N ALA A 303 -6.45 -2.61 -18.18
CA ALA A 303 -6.83 -3.28 -16.94
C ALA A 303 -6.53 -4.78 -17.01
N HIS A 304 -6.87 -5.43 -18.12
CA HIS A 304 -6.61 -6.85 -18.35
C HIS A 304 -5.11 -7.19 -18.32
N THR A 305 -4.30 -6.43 -19.06
CA THR A 305 -2.83 -6.66 -19.09
C THR A 305 -2.17 -6.34 -17.76
N SER A 306 -2.67 -5.38 -17.00
CA SER A 306 -2.24 -5.08 -15.63
C SER A 306 -2.51 -6.26 -14.70
N ARG A 307 -3.69 -6.87 -14.80
CA ARG A 307 -4.06 -8.07 -14.01
C ARG A 307 -3.14 -9.24 -14.31
N LEU A 308 -2.86 -9.52 -15.57
CA LEU A 308 -1.92 -10.57 -15.93
C LEU A 308 -0.51 -10.32 -15.38
N ALA A 309 -0.05 -9.06 -15.37
CA ALA A 309 1.27 -8.71 -14.87
C ALA A 309 1.40 -8.96 -13.36
N TRP A 310 0.44 -8.51 -12.55
CA TRP A 310 0.52 -8.73 -11.11
C TRP A 310 0.25 -10.20 -10.72
N TYR A 311 -0.63 -10.92 -11.42
CA TYR A 311 -0.83 -12.37 -11.22
C TYR A 311 0.47 -13.12 -11.43
N HIS A 312 1.21 -12.81 -12.49
CA HIS A 312 2.51 -13.42 -12.75
C HIS A 312 3.50 -13.10 -11.62
N ALA A 313 3.58 -11.85 -11.15
CA ALA A 313 4.48 -11.50 -10.06
C ALA A 313 4.10 -12.21 -8.75
N ALA A 314 2.80 -12.28 -8.41
CA ALA A 314 2.29 -12.98 -7.23
C ALA A 314 2.55 -14.50 -7.29
N SER A 315 2.36 -15.13 -8.45
CA SER A 315 2.61 -16.56 -8.60
C SER A 315 4.09 -16.91 -8.40
N ARG A 316 5.01 -16.04 -8.84
CA ARG A 316 6.44 -16.24 -8.60
C ARG A 316 6.80 -16.08 -7.12
N LEU A 317 6.19 -15.09 -6.44
CA LEU A 317 6.35 -14.92 -4.99
C LEU A 317 5.89 -16.18 -4.23
N GLN A 318 4.72 -16.73 -4.57
CA GLN A 318 4.19 -17.95 -3.95
C GLN A 318 5.09 -19.18 -4.21
N ALA A 319 5.65 -19.28 -5.42
CA ALA A 319 6.59 -20.35 -5.78
C ALA A 319 7.97 -20.20 -5.10
N GLY A 320 8.21 -19.14 -4.32
CA GLY A 320 9.53 -18.86 -3.72
C GLY A 320 10.61 -18.46 -4.73
N GLU A 321 10.20 -18.09 -5.95
CA GLU A 321 11.11 -17.67 -7.01
C GLU A 321 11.51 -16.21 -6.89
N ARG A 322 12.52 -15.79 -7.69
CA ARG A 322 12.85 -14.36 -7.85
C ARG A 322 11.71 -13.67 -8.58
N PHE A 323 11.18 -12.60 -8.01
CA PHE A 323 10.01 -11.86 -8.51
C PHE A 323 10.21 -10.35 -8.62
N LYS A 324 11.35 -9.83 -8.18
CA LYS A 324 11.61 -8.39 -8.08
C LYS A 324 11.41 -7.64 -9.40
N LYS A 325 11.87 -8.21 -10.51
CA LYS A 325 11.69 -7.63 -11.84
C LYS A 325 10.21 -7.62 -12.24
N GLU A 326 9.53 -8.74 -12.03
CA GLU A 326 8.12 -8.91 -12.36
C GLU A 326 7.23 -8.00 -11.52
N ALA A 327 7.53 -7.84 -10.22
CA ALA A 327 6.84 -6.89 -9.34
C ALA A 327 7.03 -5.43 -9.80
N ALA A 328 8.25 -5.05 -10.19
CA ALA A 328 8.52 -3.71 -10.72
C ALA A 328 7.79 -3.48 -12.06
N ILE A 329 7.75 -4.47 -12.95
CA ILE A 329 7.00 -4.39 -14.22
C ILE A 329 5.50 -4.24 -13.94
N ALA A 330 4.95 -5.07 -13.05
CA ALA A 330 3.53 -5.03 -12.69
C ALA A 330 3.15 -3.67 -12.13
N LYS A 331 3.91 -3.17 -11.14
CA LYS A 331 3.64 -1.87 -10.51
C LYS A 331 3.71 -0.71 -11.50
N LEU A 332 4.75 -0.66 -12.32
CA LEU A 332 4.93 0.38 -13.33
C LEU A 332 3.76 0.39 -14.32
N HIS A 333 3.47 -0.76 -14.91
CA HIS A 333 2.42 -0.90 -15.93
C HIS A 333 1.04 -0.58 -15.37
N SER A 334 0.68 -1.16 -14.22
CA SER A 334 -0.66 -0.97 -13.63
C SER A 334 -0.89 0.47 -13.16
N SER A 335 0.13 1.12 -12.59
CA SER A 335 0.02 2.53 -12.14
C SER A 335 -0.22 3.49 -13.30
N GLU A 336 0.54 3.36 -14.39
CA GLU A 336 0.37 4.20 -15.59
C GLU A 336 -0.95 3.89 -16.32
N ALA A 337 -1.39 2.63 -16.31
CA ALA A 337 -2.69 2.22 -16.82
C ALA A 337 -3.84 2.85 -16.03
N ALA A 338 -3.76 2.84 -14.69
CA ALA A 338 -4.75 3.44 -13.80
C ALA A 338 -4.91 4.95 -14.05
N VAL A 339 -3.80 5.70 -14.13
CA VAL A 339 -3.82 7.13 -14.45
C VAL A 339 -4.45 7.40 -15.82
N THR A 340 -4.09 6.60 -16.82
CA THR A 340 -4.63 6.76 -18.17
C THR A 340 -6.13 6.45 -18.22
N ASN A 341 -6.56 5.36 -17.57
CA ASN A 341 -7.96 4.96 -17.52
C ASN A 341 -8.81 5.98 -16.74
N ALA A 342 -8.31 6.51 -15.63
CA ALA A 342 -9.02 7.52 -14.85
C ALA A 342 -9.24 8.83 -15.66
N ARG A 343 -8.22 9.26 -16.41
CA ARG A 343 -8.36 10.39 -17.35
C ARG A 343 -9.40 10.13 -18.43
N GLU A 344 -9.39 8.93 -19.03
CA GLU A 344 -10.37 8.61 -20.08
C GLU A 344 -11.79 8.48 -19.52
N ALA A 345 -11.94 7.94 -18.29
CA ALA A 345 -13.24 7.84 -17.63
C ALA A 345 -13.84 9.23 -17.36
N THR A 346 -13.07 10.18 -16.82
CA THR A 346 -13.55 11.55 -16.63
C THR A 346 -13.92 12.20 -17.96
N GLN A 347 -13.15 11.95 -19.04
CA GLN A 347 -13.44 12.48 -20.36
C GLN A 347 -14.72 11.88 -20.97
N ILE A 348 -14.99 10.58 -20.76
CA ILE A 348 -16.24 9.93 -21.22
C ILE A 348 -17.46 10.52 -20.52
N HIS A 349 -17.34 10.84 -19.21
CA HIS A 349 -18.40 11.47 -18.44
C HIS A 349 -18.62 12.95 -18.81
N GLY A 350 -17.63 13.59 -19.46
CA GLY A 350 -17.69 15.00 -19.83
C GLY A 350 -17.80 15.90 -18.58
N GLY A 351 -18.71 16.89 -18.59
CA GLY A 351 -18.88 17.80 -17.45
C GLY A 351 -19.19 17.09 -16.12
N TYR A 352 -19.91 15.98 -16.16
CA TYR A 352 -20.18 15.18 -14.96
C TYR A 352 -18.95 14.45 -14.43
N GLY A 353 -17.95 14.15 -15.26
CA GLY A 353 -16.68 13.59 -14.82
C GLY A 353 -15.82 14.55 -13.99
N PHE A 354 -16.20 15.83 -13.94
CA PHE A 354 -15.54 16.87 -13.14
C PHE A 354 -16.28 17.17 -11.82
N MET A 355 -17.40 16.48 -11.59
CA MET A 355 -18.24 16.66 -10.41
C MET A 355 -17.95 15.56 -9.37
N ASN A 356 -17.83 15.95 -8.10
CA ASN A 356 -17.47 15.05 -7.01
C ASN A 356 -18.49 13.94 -6.73
N GLU A 357 -19.76 14.15 -7.13
CA GLU A 357 -20.83 13.18 -7.01
C GLU A 357 -20.60 11.93 -7.89
N TYR A 358 -19.70 12.02 -8.87
CA TYR A 358 -19.37 10.89 -9.74
C TYR A 358 -18.05 10.25 -9.32
N PRO A 359 -18.00 8.91 -9.13
CA PRO A 359 -16.81 8.20 -8.65
C PRO A 359 -15.55 8.47 -9.49
N VAL A 360 -15.71 8.68 -10.79
CA VAL A 360 -14.58 8.91 -11.72
C VAL A 360 -13.76 10.16 -11.38
N ALA A 361 -14.37 11.19 -10.76
CA ALA A 361 -13.66 12.38 -10.30
C ALA A 361 -12.69 12.03 -9.15
N ARG A 362 -13.14 11.18 -8.22
CA ARG A 362 -12.35 10.64 -7.12
C ARG A 362 -11.25 9.71 -7.63
N MET A 363 -11.59 8.76 -8.51
CA MET A 363 -10.65 7.84 -9.14
C MET A 363 -9.51 8.58 -9.86
N TRP A 364 -9.81 9.69 -10.52
CA TRP A 364 -8.79 10.50 -11.20
C TRP A 364 -7.82 11.15 -10.22
N ARG A 365 -8.31 11.73 -9.14
CA ARG A 365 -7.47 12.32 -8.09
C ARG A 365 -6.59 11.28 -7.42
N ASP A 366 -7.14 10.11 -7.14
CA ASP A 366 -6.45 9.01 -6.48
C ASP A 366 -5.40 8.34 -7.35
N SER A 367 -5.62 8.28 -8.66
CA SER A 367 -4.74 7.54 -9.57
C SER A 367 -3.30 8.04 -9.56
N LYS A 368 -3.07 9.35 -9.38
CA LYS A 368 -1.73 9.95 -9.52
C LYS A 368 -0.73 9.46 -8.48
N ILE A 369 -1.15 9.19 -7.26
CA ILE A 369 -0.23 8.71 -6.22
C ILE A 369 0.33 7.32 -6.54
N LEU A 370 -0.37 6.52 -7.34
CA LEU A 370 0.09 5.19 -7.75
C LEU A 370 1.39 5.22 -8.56
N GLU A 371 1.66 6.31 -9.28
CA GLU A 371 2.94 6.50 -9.99
C GLU A 371 4.07 6.98 -9.07
N ILE A 372 3.77 7.39 -7.83
CA ILE A 372 4.70 8.03 -6.88
C ILE A 372 4.99 7.13 -5.69
N GLY A 373 3.96 6.63 -5.00
CA GLY A 373 4.06 5.84 -3.78
C GLY A 373 4.74 4.49 -4.01
N GLU A 374 5.40 3.97 -2.97
CA GLU A 374 6.15 2.70 -2.97
C GLU A 374 7.18 2.55 -4.09
N GLY A 375 7.83 3.65 -4.40
CA GLY A 375 8.82 3.76 -5.48
C GLY A 375 8.19 4.27 -6.76
N THR A 376 8.66 5.44 -7.20
CA THR A 376 8.14 6.13 -8.39
C THR A 376 8.26 5.28 -9.65
N SER A 377 7.54 5.67 -10.71
CA SER A 377 7.66 5.04 -12.03
C SER A 377 9.11 5.01 -12.54
N GLU A 378 9.92 6.03 -12.20
CA GLU A 378 11.35 6.09 -12.53
C GLU A 378 12.15 5.05 -11.72
N VAL A 379 11.84 4.90 -10.42
CA VAL A 379 12.46 3.86 -9.57
C VAL A 379 12.14 2.46 -10.10
N GLN A 380 10.90 2.21 -10.54
CA GLN A 380 10.56 0.93 -11.16
C GLN A 380 11.38 0.67 -12.43
N ARG A 381 11.53 1.67 -13.29
CA ARG A 381 12.37 1.58 -14.50
C ARG A 381 13.85 1.29 -14.16
N MET A 382 14.39 1.95 -13.13
CA MET A 382 15.74 1.67 -12.63
C MET A 382 15.88 0.22 -12.14
N LEU A 383 14.90 -0.30 -11.41
CA LEU A 383 14.92 -1.69 -10.93
C LEU A 383 14.87 -2.69 -12.08
N ILE A 384 13.98 -2.48 -13.04
CA ILE A 384 13.89 -3.31 -14.24
C ILE A 384 15.23 -3.31 -14.99
N ALA A 385 15.82 -2.14 -15.22
CA ALA A 385 17.10 -2.02 -15.90
C ALA A 385 18.25 -2.77 -15.17
N ARG A 386 18.29 -2.67 -13.83
CA ARG A 386 19.26 -3.42 -12.99
C ARG A 386 19.08 -4.93 -13.10
N GLU A 387 17.82 -5.42 -13.05
CA GLU A 387 17.52 -6.86 -13.19
C GLU A 387 17.82 -7.38 -14.61
N LEU A 388 17.90 -6.52 -15.62
CA LEU A 388 18.38 -6.83 -16.98
C LEU A 388 19.90 -6.77 -17.11
N GLY A 389 20.64 -6.43 -16.04
CA GLY A 389 22.09 -6.33 -16.03
C GLY A 389 22.65 -4.97 -16.47
N MET A 390 21.78 -3.95 -16.60
CA MET A 390 22.21 -2.57 -16.93
C MET A 390 22.67 -1.85 -15.64
N THR A 391 23.87 -2.20 -15.17
CA THR A 391 24.51 -1.52 -14.04
C THR A 391 25.64 -0.68 -14.59
N TYR A 392 25.50 0.65 -14.52
CA TYR A 392 26.58 1.58 -14.80
C TYR A 392 27.15 2.05 -13.45
N SER A 393 28.41 1.77 -13.25
CA SER A 393 29.22 2.27 -12.10
C SER A 393 29.56 3.74 -12.31
#